data_007a8a2312331264df3bb496246d824c
#
_entry.id   007a8a2312331264df3bb496246d824c
#
_cell.length_a   1.000
_cell.length_b   1.000
_cell.length_c   1.000
_cell.angle_alpha   90.00
_cell.angle_beta   90.00
_cell.angle_gamma   90.00
#
_symmetry.space_group_name_H-M   'P 1'
#
loop_
_entity.id
_entity.type
_entity.pdbx_description
1 polymer ?
#
loop_
_entity_poly.entity_id
_entity_poly.type
_entity_poly.pdbx_seq_one_letter_code
_entity_poly.pdbx_strand_id
1 'polypeptide(L)'
;GFCEHCFTFQILEQPDPEMMFHEEYAFFTRQSKFMQMHFKEYADWVHNNYLYNLVDPFVVEIGSNDGAMLENFAKKNIRHLGIDPSQNVVESAKQHGVNSIVRFFNLDTADEVLKKHGKANAIIAANVMCHIPDLNEIAQSAFNLLTDDGVLIFEDPYLGEMIQKVSYDQIYDEHVYIFSAISCENIFGRHGFELINLLPQSTHGGSMRFVFGKKDARSK
;
A
#
# COMPACT_ATOMS: atom_id res chain seq x y z
N GLY A 1 6.97 9.74 19.10
CA GLY A 1 8.23 10.45 18.78
C GLY A 1 8.21 11.11 17.42
N PHE A 2 9.19 11.95 17.17
CA PHE A 2 9.39 12.63 15.89
C PHE A 2 10.85 12.44 15.46
N CYS A 3 11.05 11.92 14.26
CA CYS A 3 12.40 11.70 13.73
C CYS A 3 12.92 12.99 13.07
N GLU A 4 14.02 13.56 13.59
CA GLU A 4 14.62 14.79 13.05
C GLU A 4 15.31 14.60 11.68
N HIS A 5 15.50 13.35 11.23
CA HIS A 5 16.18 13.04 9.97
C HIS A 5 15.18 12.84 8.81
N CYS A 6 14.11 12.07 9.02
CA CYS A 6 13.12 11.82 7.98
C CYS A 6 11.80 12.57 8.21
N PHE A 7 11.67 13.27 9.34
CA PHE A 7 10.47 14.03 9.74
C PHE A 7 9.21 13.17 9.88
N THR A 8 9.39 11.90 10.24
CA THR A 8 8.28 10.99 10.48
C THR A 8 7.82 11.07 11.92
N PHE A 9 6.52 11.21 12.14
CA PHE A 9 5.89 10.99 13.43
C PHE A 9 5.65 9.49 13.62
N GLN A 10 6.05 8.95 14.78
CA GLN A 10 6.01 7.50 15.03
C GLN A 10 5.81 7.17 16.50
N ILE A 11 5.27 5.99 16.79
CA ILE A 11 5.32 5.40 18.12
C ILE A 11 6.74 4.90 18.41
N LEU A 12 7.15 4.89 19.68
CA LEU A 12 8.52 4.50 20.06
C LEU A 12 8.61 3.01 20.40
N GLU A 13 7.56 2.48 21.01
CA GLU A 13 7.43 1.04 21.29
C GLU A 13 6.56 0.41 20.21
N GLN A 14 7.17 -0.41 19.37
CA GLN A 14 6.48 -1.03 18.25
C GLN A 14 6.12 -2.46 18.60
N PRO A 15 4.84 -2.86 18.49
CA PRO A 15 4.45 -4.25 18.67
C PRO A 15 5.01 -5.13 17.55
N ASP A 16 5.16 -6.42 17.85
CA ASP A 16 5.59 -7.41 16.87
C ASP A 16 4.47 -7.59 15.81
N PRO A 17 4.77 -7.37 14.51
CA PRO A 17 3.78 -7.54 13.45
C PRO A 17 3.14 -8.94 13.40
N GLU A 18 3.86 -10.00 13.77
CA GLU A 18 3.34 -11.36 13.78
C GLU A 18 2.27 -11.56 14.88
N MET A 19 2.32 -10.77 15.95
CA MET A 19 1.29 -10.77 16.98
C MET A 19 0.02 -10.03 16.58
N MET A 20 0.13 -9.06 15.67
CA MET A 20 -1.00 -8.25 15.18
C MET A 20 -1.65 -8.87 13.95
N PHE A 21 -0.83 -9.29 12.97
CA PHE A 21 -1.27 -9.80 11.68
C PHE A 21 -1.04 -11.31 11.61
N HIS A 22 -1.92 -12.07 12.25
CA HIS A 22 -1.84 -13.52 12.36
C HIS A 22 -2.96 -14.22 11.55
N GLU A 23 -3.01 -15.53 11.60
CA GLU A 23 -3.92 -16.36 10.80
C GLU A 23 -5.42 -16.15 11.08
N GLU A 24 -5.79 -15.54 12.22
CA GLU A 24 -7.16 -15.20 12.62
C GLU A 24 -7.38 -13.69 12.71
N TYR A 25 -6.89 -12.93 11.73
CA TYR A 25 -7.06 -11.47 11.72
C TYR A 25 -8.53 -11.08 11.68
N ALA A 26 -8.93 -10.17 12.56
CA ALA A 26 -10.34 -9.88 12.82
C ALA A 26 -11.00 -8.97 11.78
N PHE A 27 -10.22 -8.15 11.06
CA PHE A 27 -10.75 -7.13 10.15
C PHE A 27 -10.91 -7.67 8.73
N PHE A 28 -12.14 -7.57 8.19
CA PHE A 28 -12.49 -7.88 6.80
C PHE A 28 -13.02 -6.63 6.13
N THR A 29 -12.34 -6.13 5.12
CA THR A 29 -12.68 -4.90 4.43
C THR A 29 -14.04 -4.94 3.75
N ARG A 30 -14.46 -6.10 3.21
CA ARG A 30 -15.76 -6.30 2.55
C ARG A 30 -16.96 -6.08 3.45
N GLN A 31 -16.80 -6.09 4.77
CA GLN A 31 -17.91 -5.80 5.68
C GLN A 31 -18.37 -4.34 5.60
N SER A 32 -17.50 -3.44 5.13
CA SER A 32 -17.82 -2.02 4.95
C SER A 32 -18.21 -1.71 3.50
N LYS A 33 -19.48 -1.40 3.25
CA LYS A 33 -19.94 -0.93 1.93
C LYS A 33 -19.26 0.36 1.50
N PHE A 34 -18.95 1.23 2.45
CA PHE A 34 -18.22 2.47 2.18
C PHE A 34 -16.82 2.17 1.63
N MET A 35 -16.08 1.26 2.30
CA MET A 35 -14.74 0.88 1.84
C MET A 35 -14.77 0.14 0.50
N GLN A 36 -15.78 -0.68 0.25
CA GLN A 36 -15.94 -1.31 -1.07
C GLN A 36 -16.10 -0.26 -2.20
N MET A 37 -16.90 0.79 -1.97
CA MET A 37 -17.06 1.89 -2.93
C MET A 37 -15.76 2.65 -3.11
N HIS A 38 -15.09 3.04 -2.00
CA HIS A 38 -13.81 3.73 -2.01
C HIS A 38 -12.75 2.95 -2.79
N PHE A 39 -12.63 1.65 -2.54
CA PHE A 39 -11.65 0.79 -3.23
C PHE A 39 -11.99 0.55 -4.70
N LYS A 40 -13.27 0.56 -5.06
CA LYS A 40 -13.66 0.57 -6.46
C LYS A 40 -13.20 1.86 -7.15
N GLU A 41 -13.43 3.01 -6.54
CA GLU A 41 -12.99 4.30 -7.07
C GLU A 41 -11.46 4.39 -7.14
N TYR A 42 -10.76 3.86 -6.13
CA TYR A 42 -9.31 3.80 -6.12
C TYR A 42 -8.79 2.92 -7.28
N ALA A 43 -9.30 1.71 -7.43
CA ALA A 43 -8.90 0.81 -8.50
C ALA A 43 -9.20 1.37 -9.90
N ASP A 44 -10.37 2.00 -10.09
CA ASP A 44 -10.74 2.66 -11.34
C ASP A 44 -9.80 3.85 -11.63
N TRP A 45 -9.44 4.62 -10.61
CA TRP A 45 -8.50 5.73 -10.75
C TRP A 45 -7.07 5.24 -11.12
N VAL A 46 -6.57 4.19 -10.47
CA VAL A 46 -5.27 3.58 -10.84
C VAL A 46 -5.30 3.09 -12.27
N HIS A 47 -6.33 2.35 -12.65
CA HIS A 47 -6.48 1.85 -14.01
C HIS A 47 -6.46 2.98 -15.04
N ASN A 48 -7.26 4.02 -14.84
CA ASN A 48 -7.42 5.10 -15.83
C ASN A 48 -6.20 6.00 -15.97
N ASN A 49 -5.40 6.15 -14.89
CA ASN A 49 -4.26 7.05 -14.92
C ASN A 49 -2.92 6.34 -15.26
N TYR A 50 -2.79 5.03 -14.95
CA TYR A 50 -1.49 4.36 -15.02
C TYR A 50 -1.48 3.06 -15.83
N LEU A 51 -2.66 2.42 -16.07
CA LEU A 51 -2.69 1.10 -16.69
C LEU A 51 -3.43 1.07 -18.03
N TYR A 52 -4.25 2.06 -18.33
CA TYR A 52 -5.19 2.06 -19.46
C TYR A 52 -4.55 1.75 -20.83
N ASN A 53 -3.34 2.26 -21.07
CA ASN A 53 -2.64 2.09 -22.34
C ASN A 53 -1.64 0.93 -22.35
N LEU A 54 -1.54 0.15 -21.26
CA LEU A 54 -0.59 -0.93 -21.16
C LEU A 54 -1.17 -2.24 -21.69
N VAL A 55 -0.31 -3.01 -22.34
CA VAL A 55 -0.64 -4.39 -22.73
C VAL A 55 -0.29 -5.31 -21.58
N ASP A 56 -1.27 -6.11 -21.12
CA ASP A 56 -1.12 -7.08 -20.02
C ASP A 56 -0.52 -6.49 -18.73
N PRO A 57 -1.10 -5.39 -18.16
CA PRO A 57 -0.57 -4.79 -16.96
C PRO A 57 -0.69 -5.72 -15.75
N PHE A 58 0.28 -5.61 -14.83
CA PHE A 58 0.32 -6.38 -13.59
C PHE A 58 0.28 -5.46 -12.36
N VAL A 59 -0.66 -5.74 -11.45
CA VAL A 59 -0.88 -5.00 -10.21
C VAL A 59 -0.57 -5.88 -9.02
N VAL A 60 0.19 -5.36 -8.05
CA VAL A 60 0.44 -6.01 -6.76
C VAL A 60 -0.18 -5.15 -5.65
N GLU A 61 -0.91 -5.76 -4.73
CA GLU A 61 -1.43 -5.08 -3.54
C GLU A 61 -0.74 -5.62 -2.30
N ILE A 62 -0.15 -4.71 -1.50
CA ILE A 62 0.43 -5.01 -0.20
C ILE A 62 -0.66 -4.85 0.86
N GLY A 63 -0.81 -5.84 1.76
CA GLY A 63 -1.89 -5.87 2.75
C GLY A 63 -3.25 -5.99 2.09
N SER A 64 -3.41 -6.94 1.15
CA SER A 64 -4.59 -7.04 0.29
C SER A 64 -5.86 -7.46 1.02
N ASN A 65 -5.76 -7.87 2.27
CA ASN A 65 -6.87 -8.31 3.10
C ASN A 65 -7.75 -9.34 2.34
N ASP A 66 -9.06 -9.20 2.38
CA ASP A 66 -10.03 -10.06 1.70
C ASP A 66 -10.21 -9.75 0.20
N GLY A 67 -9.27 -9.00 -0.39
CA GLY A 67 -9.21 -8.70 -1.82
C GLY A 67 -10.25 -7.70 -2.32
N ALA A 68 -10.84 -6.90 -1.45
CA ALA A 68 -11.90 -5.96 -1.82
C ALA A 68 -11.46 -4.94 -2.89
N MET A 69 -10.20 -4.52 -2.90
CA MET A 69 -9.67 -3.63 -3.94
C MET A 69 -9.28 -4.40 -5.20
N LEU A 70 -8.53 -5.51 -5.08
CA LEU A 70 -8.05 -6.30 -6.22
C LEU A 70 -9.17 -6.95 -7.03
N GLU A 71 -10.32 -7.24 -6.43
CA GLU A 71 -11.48 -7.75 -7.16
C GLU A 71 -11.89 -6.83 -8.34
N ASN A 72 -11.67 -5.53 -8.22
CA ASN A 72 -11.98 -4.58 -9.29
C ASN A 72 -11.01 -4.68 -10.47
N PHE A 73 -9.77 -5.10 -10.24
CA PHE A 73 -8.82 -5.44 -11.32
C PHE A 73 -9.13 -6.83 -11.90
N ALA A 74 -9.47 -7.81 -11.05
CA ALA A 74 -9.88 -9.15 -11.48
C ALA A 74 -11.08 -9.08 -12.45
N LYS A 75 -12.12 -8.30 -12.13
CA LYS A 75 -13.30 -8.07 -12.99
C LYS A 75 -12.96 -7.44 -14.35
N LYS A 76 -11.84 -6.75 -14.46
CA LYS A 76 -11.32 -6.17 -15.71
C LYS A 76 -10.35 -7.12 -16.44
N ASN A 77 -10.15 -8.34 -15.93
CA ASN A 77 -9.15 -9.31 -16.41
C ASN A 77 -7.71 -8.75 -16.38
N ILE A 78 -7.41 -7.84 -15.45
CA ILE A 78 -6.06 -7.33 -15.22
C ILE A 78 -5.32 -8.33 -14.34
N ARG A 79 -4.08 -8.66 -14.71
CA ARG A 79 -3.20 -9.49 -13.88
C ARG A 79 -2.98 -8.82 -12.53
N HIS A 80 -3.16 -9.58 -11.46
CA HIS A 80 -3.06 -9.05 -10.10
C HIS A 80 -2.56 -10.10 -9.13
N LEU A 81 -1.96 -9.64 -8.03
CA LEU A 81 -1.54 -10.47 -6.91
C LEU A 81 -1.71 -9.69 -5.61
N GLY A 82 -2.45 -10.26 -4.67
CA GLY A 82 -2.52 -9.79 -3.29
C GLY A 82 -1.45 -10.46 -2.43
N ILE A 83 -0.86 -9.70 -1.53
CA ILE A 83 0.11 -10.18 -0.55
C ILE A 83 -0.38 -9.74 0.82
N ASP A 84 -0.72 -10.70 1.68
CA ASP A 84 -1.21 -10.44 3.03
C ASP A 84 -0.73 -11.55 3.97
N PRO A 85 -0.26 -11.26 5.18
CA PRO A 85 0.22 -12.28 6.10
C PRO A 85 -0.89 -13.13 6.73
N SER A 86 -2.13 -12.67 6.71
CA SER A 86 -3.25 -13.31 7.43
C SER A 86 -3.97 -14.32 6.55
N GLN A 87 -3.91 -15.58 6.94
CA GLN A 87 -4.43 -16.68 6.14
C GLN A 87 -5.94 -16.58 5.89
N ASN A 88 -6.74 -16.25 6.92
CA ASN A 88 -8.20 -16.22 6.83
C ASN A 88 -8.71 -15.19 5.81
N VAL A 89 -8.08 -14.00 5.73
CA VAL A 89 -8.48 -12.97 4.75
C VAL A 89 -8.02 -13.32 3.35
N VAL A 90 -6.84 -13.94 3.18
CA VAL A 90 -6.37 -14.46 1.89
C VAL A 90 -7.28 -15.57 1.35
N GLU A 91 -7.76 -16.47 2.21
CA GLU A 91 -8.74 -17.49 1.82
C GLU A 91 -10.06 -16.85 1.36
N SER A 92 -10.52 -15.82 2.06
CA SER A 92 -11.69 -15.03 1.64
C SER A 92 -11.44 -14.36 0.28
N ALA A 93 -10.29 -13.74 0.05
CA ALA A 93 -9.94 -13.13 -1.23
C ALA A 93 -10.01 -14.13 -2.40
N LYS A 94 -9.47 -15.34 -2.21
CA LYS A 94 -9.52 -16.42 -3.22
C LYS A 94 -10.93 -16.87 -3.56
N GLN A 95 -11.83 -16.92 -2.58
CA GLN A 95 -13.26 -17.24 -2.81
C GLN A 95 -13.96 -16.20 -3.69
N HIS A 96 -13.44 -14.97 -3.75
CA HIS A 96 -13.93 -13.88 -4.58
C HIS A 96 -13.16 -13.72 -5.91
N GLY A 97 -12.36 -14.72 -6.29
CA GLY A 97 -11.63 -14.73 -7.56
C GLY A 97 -10.39 -13.85 -7.59
N VAL A 98 -9.87 -13.47 -6.42
CA VAL A 98 -8.64 -12.70 -6.29
C VAL A 98 -7.44 -13.62 -6.08
N ASN A 99 -6.40 -13.44 -6.88
CA ASN A 99 -5.13 -14.12 -6.68
C ASN A 99 -4.41 -13.50 -5.48
N SER A 100 -4.21 -14.27 -4.41
CA SER A 100 -3.53 -13.80 -3.20
C SER A 100 -2.64 -14.88 -2.61
N ILE A 101 -1.57 -14.45 -1.92
CA ILE A 101 -0.63 -15.32 -1.20
C ILE A 101 -0.50 -14.89 0.25
N VAL A 102 -0.30 -15.88 1.15
CA VAL A 102 -0.07 -15.64 2.58
C VAL A 102 1.42 -15.38 2.78
N ARG A 103 1.82 -14.11 2.87
CA ARG A 103 3.21 -13.65 3.07
C ARG A 103 3.21 -12.23 3.63
N PHE A 104 4.25 -11.89 4.38
CA PHE A 104 4.66 -10.49 4.52
C PHE A 104 5.33 -10.02 3.22
N PHE A 105 5.11 -8.76 2.85
CA PHE A 105 5.84 -8.16 1.74
C PHE A 105 7.21 -7.70 2.24
N ASN A 106 8.26 -8.25 1.68
CA ASN A 106 9.67 -8.00 1.97
C ASN A 106 10.52 -8.28 0.73
N LEU A 107 11.84 -8.18 0.84
CA LEU A 107 12.76 -8.44 -0.28
C LEU A 107 12.60 -9.84 -0.88
N ASP A 108 12.51 -10.86 -0.04
CA ASP A 108 12.39 -12.25 -0.48
C ASP A 108 11.08 -12.47 -1.24
N THR A 109 9.97 -11.97 -0.71
CA THR A 109 8.65 -12.07 -1.36
C THR A 109 8.62 -11.28 -2.66
N ALA A 110 9.20 -10.09 -2.71
CA ALA A 110 9.29 -9.30 -3.94
C ALA A 110 10.11 -10.03 -5.03
N ASP A 111 11.21 -10.67 -4.64
CA ASP A 111 12.05 -11.49 -5.52
C ASP A 111 11.31 -12.73 -6.06
N GLU A 112 10.55 -13.43 -5.21
CA GLU A 112 9.71 -14.56 -5.63
C GLU A 112 8.65 -14.11 -6.64
N VAL A 113 7.97 -13.00 -6.37
CA VAL A 113 6.96 -12.42 -7.28
C VAL A 113 7.59 -12.02 -8.59
N LEU A 114 8.74 -11.34 -8.56
CA LEU A 114 9.47 -10.93 -9.76
C LEU A 114 9.85 -12.13 -10.64
N LYS A 115 10.36 -13.19 -10.05
CA LYS A 115 10.75 -14.42 -10.78
C LYS A 115 9.55 -15.12 -11.40
N LYS A 116 8.42 -15.16 -10.74
CA LYS A 116 7.23 -15.91 -11.16
C LYS A 116 6.29 -15.14 -12.08
N HIS A 117 6.14 -13.83 -11.85
CA HIS A 117 5.13 -13.00 -12.49
C HIS A 117 5.71 -11.86 -13.34
N GLY A 118 7.00 -11.57 -13.19
CA GLY A 118 7.64 -10.40 -13.80
C GLY A 118 7.44 -9.13 -12.98
N LYS A 119 7.82 -8.00 -13.56
CA LYS A 119 7.71 -6.68 -12.93
C LYS A 119 6.27 -6.19 -12.89
N ALA A 120 5.91 -5.50 -11.80
CA ALA A 120 4.60 -4.86 -11.62
C ALA A 120 4.57 -3.46 -12.27
N ASN A 121 3.44 -3.11 -12.85
CA ASN A 121 3.19 -1.76 -13.37
C ASN A 121 2.64 -0.82 -12.27
N ALA A 122 1.93 -1.38 -11.30
CA ALA A 122 1.52 -0.67 -10.11
C ALA A 122 1.66 -1.57 -8.87
N ILE A 123 2.21 -1.01 -7.81
CA ILE A 123 2.13 -1.56 -6.46
C ILE A 123 1.23 -0.64 -5.66
N ILE A 124 0.17 -1.19 -5.06
CA ILE A 124 -0.84 -0.42 -4.34
C ILE A 124 -0.95 -0.89 -2.89
N ALA A 125 -1.35 -0.01 -2.00
CA ALA A 125 -1.67 -0.32 -0.61
C ALA A 125 -2.70 0.68 -0.05
N ALA A 126 -3.43 0.30 0.99
CA ALA A 126 -4.33 1.21 1.69
C ALA A 126 -4.43 0.83 3.17
N ASN A 127 -4.02 1.76 4.04
CA ASN A 127 -3.91 1.58 5.49
C ASN A 127 -3.02 0.39 5.87
N VAL A 128 -1.82 0.38 5.30
CA VAL A 128 -0.86 -0.70 5.47
C VAL A 128 0.54 -0.17 5.74
N MET A 129 1.01 0.85 5.00
CA MET A 129 2.38 1.34 5.15
C MET A 129 2.63 1.90 6.55
N CYS A 130 1.63 2.50 7.17
CA CYS A 130 1.71 3.00 8.55
C CYS A 130 1.88 1.87 9.59
N HIS A 131 1.60 0.61 9.23
CA HIS A 131 1.72 -0.55 10.12
C HIS A 131 3.06 -1.28 10.00
N ILE A 132 3.87 -0.99 8.98
CA ILE A 132 5.07 -1.75 8.67
C ILE A 132 6.30 -1.09 9.30
N PRO A 133 7.00 -1.75 10.26
CA PRO A 133 8.14 -1.14 10.95
C PRO A 133 9.32 -0.82 10.04
N ASP A 134 9.66 -1.68 9.08
CA ASP A 134 10.78 -1.48 8.17
C ASP A 134 10.35 -0.94 6.80
N LEU A 135 10.11 0.37 6.75
CA LEU A 135 9.78 1.06 5.49
C LEU A 135 10.94 1.11 4.49
N ASN A 136 12.19 0.95 4.93
CA ASN A 136 13.34 0.91 4.03
C ASN A 136 13.34 -0.39 3.22
N GLU A 137 13.08 -1.52 3.87
CA GLU A 137 12.94 -2.80 3.18
C GLU A 137 11.78 -2.78 2.19
N ILE A 138 10.63 -2.23 2.59
CA ILE A 138 9.45 -2.09 1.71
C ILE A 138 9.75 -1.22 0.49
N ALA A 139 10.37 -0.07 0.70
CA ALA A 139 10.73 0.83 -0.40
C ALA A 139 11.70 0.17 -1.39
N GLN A 140 12.72 -0.53 -0.90
CA GLN A 140 13.66 -1.26 -1.74
C GLN A 140 12.98 -2.41 -2.49
N SER A 141 12.10 -3.18 -1.83
CA SER A 141 11.34 -4.28 -2.40
C SER A 141 10.42 -3.79 -3.52
N ALA A 142 9.68 -2.72 -3.27
CA ALA A 142 8.82 -2.10 -4.26
C ALA A 142 9.61 -1.55 -5.46
N PHE A 143 10.75 -0.91 -5.20
CA PHE A 143 11.63 -0.41 -6.28
C PHE A 143 12.12 -1.53 -7.19
N ASN A 144 12.54 -2.65 -6.63
CA ASN A 144 13.02 -3.80 -7.39
C ASN A 144 11.92 -4.45 -8.22
N LEU A 145 10.71 -4.56 -7.66
CA LEU A 145 9.57 -5.22 -8.29
C LEU A 145 8.89 -4.38 -9.38
N LEU A 146 8.92 -3.05 -9.30
CA LEU A 146 8.29 -2.16 -10.28
C LEU A 146 9.03 -2.14 -11.62
N THR A 147 8.26 -1.98 -12.71
CA THR A 147 8.79 -1.55 -14.02
C THR A 147 9.40 -0.15 -13.88
N ASP A 148 10.17 0.29 -14.87
CA ASP A 148 10.80 1.62 -14.80
C ASP A 148 9.73 2.74 -14.79
N ASP A 149 8.67 2.60 -15.60
CA ASP A 149 7.54 3.54 -15.63
C ASP A 149 6.44 3.20 -14.60
N GLY A 150 6.67 2.20 -13.73
CA GLY A 150 5.72 1.75 -12.73
C GLY A 150 5.53 2.74 -11.58
N VAL A 151 4.44 2.56 -10.85
CA VAL A 151 4.08 3.44 -9.73
C VAL A 151 3.86 2.66 -8.43
N LEU A 152 4.33 3.23 -7.33
CA LEU A 152 3.95 2.84 -5.98
C LEU A 152 2.91 3.83 -5.49
N ILE A 153 1.73 3.34 -5.11
CA ILE A 153 0.61 4.17 -4.67
C ILE A 153 0.09 3.64 -3.35
N PHE A 154 0.03 4.47 -2.33
CA PHE A 154 -0.57 4.04 -1.07
C PHE A 154 -1.39 5.15 -0.40
N GLU A 155 -2.37 4.74 0.40
CA GLU A 155 -3.21 5.60 1.23
C GLU A 155 -2.99 5.27 2.69
N ASP A 156 -2.69 6.29 3.49
CA ASP A 156 -2.56 6.16 4.94
C ASP A 156 -3.03 7.44 5.66
N PRO A 157 -3.31 7.36 6.96
CA PRO A 157 -3.64 8.52 7.77
C PRO A 157 -2.60 9.64 7.63
N TYR A 158 -3.09 10.87 7.46
CA TYR A 158 -2.23 12.02 7.16
C TYR A 158 -2.02 12.92 8.37
N LEU A 159 -0.77 13.15 8.74
CA LEU A 159 -0.39 13.94 9.92
C LEU A 159 -1.01 15.35 9.91
N GLY A 160 -1.05 15.99 8.73
CA GLY A 160 -1.64 17.34 8.61
C GLY A 160 -3.14 17.37 8.94
N GLU A 161 -3.89 16.36 8.48
CA GLU A 161 -5.32 16.21 8.81
C GLU A 161 -5.52 15.87 10.30
N MET A 162 -4.68 14.99 10.84
CA MET A 162 -4.72 14.62 12.26
C MET A 162 -4.52 15.84 13.17
N ILE A 163 -3.54 16.70 12.85
CA ILE A 163 -3.28 17.93 13.61
C ILE A 163 -4.45 18.91 13.46
N GLN A 164 -4.94 19.13 12.24
CA GLN A 164 -6.02 20.08 11.96
C GLN A 164 -7.33 19.70 12.66
N LYS A 165 -7.64 18.39 12.67
CA LYS A 165 -8.88 17.84 13.25
C LYS A 165 -8.74 17.46 14.71
N VAL A 166 -7.53 17.52 15.27
CA VAL A 166 -7.22 17.07 16.64
C VAL A 166 -7.60 15.59 16.87
N SER A 167 -7.40 14.73 15.84
CA SER A 167 -7.75 13.31 15.88
C SER A 167 -6.60 12.47 16.41
N TYR A 168 -6.22 12.67 17.68
CA TYR A 168 -5.12 11.93 18.31
C TYR A 168 -5.44 10.42 18.54
N ASP A 169 -6.69 10.03 18.41
CA ASP A 169 -7.17 8.65 18.40
C ASP A 169 -6.59 7.81 17.25
N GLN A 170 -5.98 8.45 16.25
CA GLN A 170 -5.20 7.78 15.21
C GLN A 170 -3.86 7.23 15.72
N ILE A 171 -3.42 7.60 16.93
CA ILE A 171 -2.18 7.12 17.54
C ILE A 171 -2.50 5.90 18.40
N TYR A 172 -2.26 4.71 17.87
CA TYR A 172 -2.44 3.46 18.57
C TYR A 172 -1.46 2.39 18.03
N ASP A 173 -1.43 1.23 18.64
CA ASP A 173 -0.38 0.22 18.48
C ASP A 173 -0.14 -0.21 17.02
N GLU A 174 -1.19 -0.29 16.19
CA GLU A 174 -1.03 -0.67 14.78
C GLU A 174 -0.45 0.46 13.93
N HIS A 175 -0.66 1.73 14.31
CA HIS A 175 -0.13 2.88 13.56
C HIS A 175 1.29 3.24 14.02
N VAL A 176 2.26 2.45 13.58
CA VAL A 176 3.69 2.69 13.85
C VAL A 176 4.11 4.08 13.37
N TYR A 177 3.58 4.50 12.22
CA TYR A 177 3.87 5.78 11.58
C TYR A 177 2.62 6.57 11.28
N ILE A 178 2.72 7.90 11.41
CA ILE A 178 1.74 8.85 10.84
C ILE A 178 2.50 9.72 9.83
N PHE A 179 2.09 9.64 8.58
CA PHE A 179 2.83 10.22 7.47
C PHE A 179 2.49 11.68 7.19
N SER A 180 3.52 12.38 6.71
CA SER A 180 3.39 13.65 5.99
C SER A 180 4.01 13.53 4.60
N ALA A 181 3.76 14.48 3.70
CA ALA A 181 4.39 14.50 2.39
C ALA A 181 5.92 14.51 2.51
N ILE A 182 6.45 15.33 3.43
CA ILE A 182 7.89 15.46 3.67
C ILE A 182 8.48 14.14 4.18
N SER A 183 7.82 13.48 5.13
CA SER A 183 8.34 12.21 5.66
C SER A 183 8.36 11.11 4.59
N CYS A 184 7.31 10.98 3.81
CA CYS A 184 7.24 10.02 2.72
C CYS A 184 8.30 10.31 1.64
N GLU A 185 8.47 11.56 1.23
CA GLU A 185 9.49 11.96 0.26
C GLU A 185 10.91 11.64 0.76
N ASN A 186 11.19 11.87 2.07
CA ASN A 186 12.48 11.53 2.66
C ASN A 186 12.71 10.03 2.78
N ILE A 187 11.69 9.24 3.13
CA ILE A 187 11.83 7.78 3.25
C ILE A 187 12.02 7.15 1.86
N PHE A 188 11.04 7.30 0.99
CA PHE A 188 11.03 6.64 -0.32
C PHE A 188 12.06 7.24 -1.29
N GLY A 189 12.37 8.53 -1.16
CA GLY A 189 13.37 9.23 -1.96
C GLY A 189 14.79 8.67 -1.82
N ARG A 190 15.15 8.07 -0.67
CA ARG A 190 16.45 7.39 -0.46
C ARG A 190 16.59 6.13 -1.30
N HIS A 191 15.45 5.52 -1.68
CA HIS A 191 15.38 4.29 -2.46
C HIS A 191 15.11 4.53 -3.95
N GLY A 192 15.34 5.77 -4.42
CA GLY A 192 15.23 6.10 -5.85
C GLY A 192 13.81 6.45 -6.32
N PHE A 193 12.87 6.66 -5.39
CA PHE A 193 11.54 7.18 -5.73
C PHE A 193 11.49 8.71 -5.71
N GLU A 194 10.56 9.27 -6.47
CA GLU A 194 10.11 10.66 -6.39
C GLU A 194 8.60 10.70 -6.15
N LEU A 195 8.18 11.63 -5.32
CA LEU A 195 6.75 11.89 -5.08
C LEU A 195 6.18 12.66 -6.26
N ILE A 196 5.27 12.05 -7.01
CA ILE A 196 4.73 12.61 -8.26
C ILE A 196 3.31 13.15 -8.11
N ASN A 197 2.56 12.71 -7.11
CA ASN A 197 1.23 13.23 -6.82
C ASN A 197 0.82 13.00 -5.38
N LEU A 198 -0.08 13.85 -4.88
CA LEU A 198 -0.72 13.79 -3.56
C LEU A 198 -2.21 14.05 -3.72
N LEU A 199 -3.06 13.16 -3.23
CA LEU A 199 -4.51 13.30 -3.31
C LEU A 199 -5.15 13.08 -1.94
N PRO A 200 -5.75 14.11 -1.34
CA PRO A 200 -6.46 13.97 -0.07
C PRO A 200 -7.63 12.99 -0.18
N GLN A 201 -7.82 12.17 0.84
CA GLN A 201 -8.91 11.21 0.95
C GLN A 201 -9.71 11.45 2.24
N SER A 202 -11.01 11.15 2.21
CA SER A 202 -11.89 11.35 3.37
C SER A 202 -11.93 10.15 4.31
N THR A 203 -11.28 9.04 3.95
CA THR A 203 -11.20 7.81 4.75
C THR A 203 -10.43 8.03 6.06
N HIS A 204 -10.73 7.24 7.08
CA HIS A 204 -10.00 7.22 8.36
C HIS A 204 -9.75 8.60 8.99
N GLY A 205 -10.74 9.48 8.94
CA GLY A 205 -10.63 10.84 9.50
C GLY A 205 -9.82 11.82 8.66
N GLY A 206 -9.22 11.38 7.58
CA GLY A 206 -8.40 12.15 6.65
C GLY A 206 -7.09 11.42 6.33
N SER A 207 -7.08 10.77 5.17
CA SER A 207 -5.91 10.09 4.62
C SER A 207 -5.32 10.85 3.45
N MET A 208 -4.12 10.48 3.06
CA MET A 208 -3.49 10.99 1.86
C MET A 208 -3.11 9.82 0.95
N ARG A 209 -3.47 9.90 -0.33
CA ARG A 209 -2.95 9.01 -1.36
C ARG A 209 -1.65 9.59 -1.88
N PHE A 210 -0.56 8.87 -1.61
CA PHE A 210 0.77 9.18 -2.08
C PHE A 210 1.04 8.40 -3.37
N VAL A 211 1.58 9.07 -4.37
CA VAL A 211 1.95 8.45 -5.64
C VAL A 211 3.43 8.67 -5.90
N PHE A 212 4.17 7.59 -6.01
CA PHE A 212 5.60 7.61 -6.28
C PHE A 212 5.90 6.96 -7.63
N GLY A 213 6.84 7.55 -8.36
CA GLY A 213 7.50 6.98 -9.52
C GLY A 213 8.99 6.80 -9.28
N LYS A 214 9.67 6.04 -10.13
CA LYS A 214 11.12 5.96 -10.10
C LYS A 214 11.73 7.27 -10.59
N LYS A 215 12.76 7.77 -9.89
CA LYS A 215 13.54 8.92 -10.33
C LYS A 215 14.18 8.61 -11.70
N ASP A 216 14.33 9.62 -12.53
CA ASP A 216 14.99 9.55 -13.85
C ASP A 216 14.30 8.67 -14.92
N ALA A 217 13.30 7.88 -14.56
CA ALA A 217 12.55 7.06 -15.50
C ALA A 217 11.57 7.88 -16.35
N ARG A 218 11.09 9.01 -15.83
CA ARG A 218 10.09 9.88 -16.46
C ARG A 218 10.65 11.12 -17.16
N SER A 219 11.97 11.31 -17.11
CA SER A 219 12.67 12.43 -17.78
C SER A 219 13.06 12.12 -19.24
N LYS A 220 12.53 11.05 -19.79
CA LYS A 220 12.65 10.66 -21.20
C LYS A 220 11.27 10.59 -21.83
#